data_3840ea445deb35e28b2718fdbe84e31d
#
_entry.id   3840ea445deb35e28b2718fdbe84e31d
#
_cell.length_a   1.000
_cell.length_b   1.000
_cell.length_c   1.000
_cell.angle_alpha   90.00
_cell.angle_beta   90.00
_cell.angle_gamma   90.00
#
_symmetry.space_group_name_H-M   'P 1'
#
loop_
_entity.id
_entity.type
_entity.pdbx_description
1 polymer ?
#
loop_
_entity_poly.entity_id
_entity_poly.type
_entity_poly.pdbx_seq_one_letter_code
_entity_poly.pdbx_strand_id
1 'polypeptide(L)'
;NEHVASGDVLIGKTSPPRFMEEYREFESSGPYRRDTSVGVRPSEGGTVDTVVMTQSDEGGRMYKIRVRDMRVPEIGDKFASRHGQKGVLGILAKAEDLPYTKDGISPDVLINPHAFPSRMTVGMFMESITGKAAALRGSKFDGSAFVGEKMDEVKQAMESRGFKYSGKEGMYDGRTGRPFDVEVFVGVVYYQKLHHMVADKIHARARGQVQMLTKQPTEGRARGGGLRFGEMERDCLIAYGASMILKDRLLDESDKSSVYVCERCGLVAYHDVKLRRYVCRVCGDKAKVSSVSVAYAFKLLLQEMQSLNVAPRLLIRERV
;
A
#
# COMPACT_ATOMS: atom_id res chain seq x y z
N ASN A 1 23.63 3.64 -14.62
CA ASN A 1 22.69 2.73 -15.32
C ASN A 1 22.74 1.29 -14.76
N GLU A 2 23.10 1.10 -13.49
CA GLU A 2 23.06 -0.20 -12.83
C GLU A 2 21.64 -0.50 -12.35
N HIS A 3 21.20 -1.74 -12.55
CA HIS A 3 19.89 -2.19 -12.06
C HIS A 3 20.02 -2.58 -10.60
N VAL A 4 19.09 -2.10 -9.79
CA VAL A 4 19.03 -2.39 -8.34
C VAL A 4 17.70 -3.02 -8.00
N ALA A 5 17.76 -4.04 -7.16
CA ALA A 5 16.61 -4.79 -6.68
C ALA A 5 16.36 -4.56 -5.18
N SER A 6 15.23 -5.02 -4.71
CA SER A 6 14.90 -4.96 -3.28
C SER A 6 15.97 -5.66 -2.43
N GLY A 7 16.48 -4.96 -1.43
CA GLY A 7 17.53 -5.44 -0.53
C GLY A 7 18.96 -5.03 -0.91
N ASP A 8 19.18 -4.53 -2.13
CA ASP A 8 20.50 -4.03 -2.54
C ASP A 8 20.88 -2.77 -1.74
N VAL A 9 22.17 -2.61 -1.47
CA VAL A 9 22.69 -1.45 -0.73
C VAL A 9 23.01 -0.33 -1.71
N LEU A 10 22.32 0.78 -1.59
CA LEU A 10 22.55 1.99 -2.39
C LEU A 10 23.69 2.85 -1.81
N ILE A 11 23.74 3.01 -0.52
CA ILE A 11 24.76 3.81 0.16
C ILE A 11 25.30 3.01 1.34
N GLY A 12 26.56 2.58 1.26
CA GLY A 12 27.28 1.96 2.36
C GLY A 12 27.61 3.02 3.42
N LYS A 13 27.11 2.86 4.64
CA LYS A 13 27.27 3.81 5.72
C LYS A 13 27.47 3.11 7.05
N THR A 14 28.43 3.57 7.83
CA THR A 14 28.64 3.12 9.22
C THR A 14 28.48 4.28 10.18
N SER A 15 27.91 4.01 11.34
CA SER A 15 27.75 4.98 12.43
C SER A 15 28.49 4.53 13.69
N PRO A 16 28.89 5.46 14.59
CA PRO A 16 29.41 5.07 15.89
C PRO A 16 28.34 4.30 16.70
N PRO A 17 28.74 3.48 17.68
CA PRO A 17 27.82 2.77 18.55
C PRO A 17 26.95 3.73 19.36
N ARG A 18 25.79 3.28 19.81
CA ARG A 18 24.97 4.04 20.76
C ARG A 18 25.59 3.94 22.16
N PHE A 19 25.40 4.98 22.97
CA PHE A 19 25.99 5.14 24.32
C PHE A 19 25.90 3.91 25.23
N MET A 20 24.91 3.03 25.08
CA MET A 20 24.78 1.80 25.87
C MET A 20 25.49 0.56 25.28
N GLU A 21 26.05 0.65 24.08
CA GLU A 21 26.78 -0.45 23.44
C GLU A 21 28.29 -0.41 23.73
N GLU A 22 28.80 0.65 24.34
CA GLU A 22 30.21 0.84 24.69
C GLU A 22 30.74 -0.18 25.73
N TYR A 23 29.88 -0.81 26.52
CA TYR A 23 30.26 -1.77 27.56
C TYR A 23 30.58 -3.19 27.04
N ARG A 24 30.50 -3.43 25.73
CA ARG A 24 30.90 -4.71 25.12
C ARG A 24 32.34 -4.74 24.61
N GLU A 25 33.13 -3.72 24.88
CA GLU A 25 34.49 -3.53 24.36
C GLU A 25 35.58 -4.41 24.98
N PHE A 26 35.27 -5.44 25.75
CA PHE A 26 36.30 -6.31 26.31
C PHE A 26 36.71 -7.50 25.42
N GLU A 27 36.21 -7.60 24.21
CA GLU A 27 36.66 -8.64 23.26
C GLU A 27 37.04 -8.05 21.89
N SER A 28 38.37 -7.86 21.74
CA SER A 28 39.15 -7.83 20.49
C SER A 28 38.75 -6.92 19.33
N SER A 29 39.72 -6.06 18.96
CA SER A 29 39.97 -5.50 17.63
C SER A 29 39.07 -4.38 17.11
N GLY A 30 39.39 -3.14 17.50
CA GLY A 30 38.99 -1.92 16.80
C GLY A 30 37.62 -1.35 17.23
N PRO A 31 37.36 -0.06 16.99
CA PRO A 31 36.11 0.57 17.38
C PRO A 31 34.96 -0.09 16.61
N TYR A 32 34.07 -0.73 17.32
CA TYR A 32 32.87 -1.34 16.77
C TYR A 32 32.02 -0.24 16.10
N ARG A 33 31.81 -0.37 14.80
CA ARG A 33 30.96 0.54 14.03
C ARG A 33 29.71 -0.21 13.62
N ARG A 34 28.56 0.40 13.86
CA ARG A 34 27.26 -0.16 13.47
C ARG A 34 27.00 0.13 12.00
N ASP A 35 26.55 -0.88 11.26
CA ASP A 35 26.06 -0.70 9.91
C ASP A 35 24.74 0.10 9.91
N THR A 36 24.74 1.20 9.16
CA THR A 36 23.58 2.08 8.95
C THR A 36 23.38 2.35 7.46
N SER A 37 23.80 1.41 6.63
CA SER A 37 23.66 1.49 5.17
C SER A 37 22.22 1.71 4.74
N VAL A 38 22.05 2.41 3.63
CA VAL A 38 20.75 2.69 3.02
C VAL A 38 20.55 1.71 1.88
N GLY A 39 19.59 0.81 2.05
CA GLY A 39 19.20 -0.16 1.01
C GLY A 39 17.92 0.22 0.29
N VAL A 40 17.67 -0.47 -0.81
CA VAL A 40 16.41 -0.43 -1.56
C VAL A 40 15.32 -1.07 -0.70
N ARG A 41 14.19 -0.39 -0.57
CA ARG A 41 13.07 -0.89 0.24
C ARG A 41 12.40 -2.12 -0.39
N PRO A 42 11.74 -2.95 0.42
CA PRO A 42 10.93 -4.06 -0.09
C PRO A 42 9.93 -3.58 -1.15
N SER A 43 9.81 -4.31 -2.23
CA SER A 43 8.96 -4.00 -3.40
C SER A 43 9.35 -2.74 -4.20
N GLU A 44 10.50 -2.15 -3.97
CA GLU A 44 11.09 -1.11 -4.80
C GLU A 44 12.26 -1.68 -5.59
N GLY A 45 12.56 -1.09 -6.74
CA GLY A 45 13.68 -1.46 -7.60
C GLY A 45 13.72 -0.55 -8.81
N GLY A 46 14.72 -0.74 -9.68
CA GLY A 46 14.83 0.05 -10.90
C GLY A 46 16.27 0.22 -11.36
N THR A 47 16.51 1.22 -12.16
CA THR A 47 17.85 1.53 -12.70
C THR A 47 18.35 2.83 -12.10
N VAL A 48 19.59 2.84 -11.61
CA VAL A 48 20.24 4.05 -11.11
C VAL A 48 20.44 5.03 -12.27
N ASP A 49 19.80 6.18 -12.16
CA ASP A 49 19.83 7.25 -13.16
C ASP A 49 20.94 8.26 -12.87
N THR A 50 21.00 8.77 -11.63
CA THR A 50 21.96 9.79 -11.24
C THR A 50 22.46 9.57 -9.82
N VAL A 51 23.76 9.77 -9.63
CA VAL A 51 24.40 9.82 -8.30
C VAL A 51 25.00 11.19 -8.12
N VAL A 52 24.55 11.92 -7.11
CA VAL A 52 25.05 13.24 -6.75
C VAL A 52 25.73 13.16 -5.39
N MET A 53 26.98 13.59 -5.35
CA MET A 53 27.73 13.78 -4.10
C MET A 53 27.90 15.28 -3.86
N THR A 54 27.45 15.73 -2.70
CA THR A 54 27.55 17.13 -2.30
C THR A 54 27.91 17.22 -0.81
N GLN A 55 28.17 18.42 -0.35
CA GLN A 55 28.45 18.70 1.03
C GLN A 55 27.27 19.44 1.65
N SER A 56 26.88 19.05 2.86
CA SER A 56 25.87 19.74 3.66
C SER A 56 26.46 21.06 4.21
N ASP A 57 25.61 22.01 4.58
CA ASP A 57 25.99 23.27 5.18
C ASP A 57 26.81 23.10 6.47
N GLU A 58 26.65 21.99 7.17
CA GLU A 58 27.37 21.57 8.34
C GLU A 58 28.72 20.86 8.05
N GLY A 59 29.12 20.79 6.79
CA GLY A 59 30.35 20.13 6.33
C GLY A 59 30.28 18.62 6.15
N GLY A 60 29.14 18.01 6.40
CA GLY A 60 28.92 16.58 6.20
C GLY A 60 28.78 16.18 4.73
N ARG A 61 29.25 14.99 4.34
CA ARG A 61 29.02 14.45 2.99
C ARG A 61 27.58 14.01 2.82
N MET A 62 26.94 14.48 1.74
CA MET A 62 25.57 14.12 1.37
C MET A 62 25.59 13.40 0.01
N TYR A 63 24.93 12.24 -0.04
CA TYR A 63 24.75 11.47 -1.26
C TYR A 63 23.27 11.45 -1.62
N LYS A 64 22.94 11.77 -2.87
CA LYS A 64 21.60 11.69 -3.44
C LYS A 64 21.64 10.73 -4.62
N ILE A 65 20.89 9.65 -4.51
CA ILE A 65 20.79 8.64 -5.58
C ILE A 65 19.36 8.71 -6.12
N ARG A 66 19.25 8.86 -7.44
CA ARG A 66 17.99 8.79 -8.18
C ARG A 66 17.90 7.43 -8.83
N VAL A 67 16.88 6.69 -8.49
CA VAL A 67 16.53 5.41 -9.12
C VAL A 67 15.31 5.64 -10.00
N ARG A 68 15.36 5.19 -11.24
CA ARG A 68 14.29 5.27 -12.23
C ARG A 68 13.66 3.90 -12.38
N ASP A 69 12.34 3.86 -12.25
CA ASP A 69 11.53 2.67 -12.45
C ASP A 69 10.49 2.94 -13.55
N MET A 70 10.32 1.99 -14.49
CA MET A 70 9.33 2.09 -15.55
C MET A 70 8.02 1.48 -15.08
N ARG A 71 6.98 2.31 -14.99
CA ARG A 71 5.65 1.91 -14.53
C ARG A 71 4.68 1.84 -15.69
N VAL A 72 4.59 0.66 -16.30
CA VAL A 72 3.54 0.36 -17.28
C VAL A 72 2.18 0.31 -16.56
N PRO A 73 1.09 0.84 -17.18
CA PRO A 73 -0.24 0.75 -16.59
C PRO A 73 -0.65 -0.68 -16.25
N GLU A 74 -1.16 -0.86 -15.03
CA GLU A 74 -1.67 -2.14 -14.53
C GLU A 74 -3.11 -2.02 -14.06
N ILE A 75 -3.82 -3.15 -13.98
CA ILE A 75 -5.17 -3.18 -13.41
C ILE A 75 -5.12 -2.70 -11.96
N GLY A 76 -5.93 -1.70 -11.63
CA GLY A 76 -5.93 -1.05 -10.32
C GLY A 76 -5.24 0.31 -10.28
N ASP A 77 -4.50 0.69 -11.33
CA ASP A 77 -3.92 2.02 -11.44
C ASP A 77 -5.00 3.08 -11.65
N LYS A 78 -4.77 4.25 -11.07
CA LYS A 78 -5.73 5.34 -11.09
C LYS A 78 -5.43 6.32 -12.21
N PHE A 79 -6.46 6.58 -13.01
CA PHE A 79 -6.43 7.56 -14.10
C PHE A 79 -7.47 8.66 -13.87
N ALA A 80 -7.27 9.80 -14.48
CA ALA A 80 -8.24 10.87 -14.47
C ALA A 80 -8.15 11.74 -15.72
N SER A 81 -9.27 12.31 -16.15
CA SER A 81 -9.27 13.44 -17.06
C SER A 81 -9.05 14.76 -16.30
N ARG A 82 -8.88 15.86 -17.01
CA ARG A 82 -8.80 17.21 -16.41
C ARG A 82 -10.10 17.72 -15.82
N HIS A 83 -11.20 16.96 -15.95
CA HIS A 83 -12.56 17.31 -15.53
C HIS A 83 -13.01 16.57 -14.25
N GLY A 84 -12.09 16.04 -13.46
CA GLY A 84 -12.43 15.33 -12.22
C GLY A 84 -13.01 13.93 -12.42
N GLN A 85 -12.96 13.36 -13.61
CA GLN A 85 -13.41 12.01 -13.95
C GLN A 85 -12.35 10.99 -13.57
N LYS A 86 -12.09 10.86 -12.26
CA LYS A 86 -11.16 9.86 -11.73
C LYS A 86 -11.77 8.47 -11.83
N GLY A 87 -10.95 7.51 -12.23
CA GLY A 87 -11.35 6.11 -12.32
C GLY A 87 -10.15 5.19 -12.10
N VAL A 88 -10.45 3.94 -11.83
CA VAL A 88 -9.46 2.88 -11.67
C VAL A 88 -9.51 1.99 -12.91
N LEU A 89 -8.35 1.59 -13.42
CA LEU A 89 -8.25 0.69 -14.55
C LEU A 89 -8.78 -0.69 -14.15
N GLY A 90 -9.88 -1.12 -14.79
CA GLY A 90 -10.55 -2.38 -14.50
C GLY A 90 -10.11 -3.54 -15.38
N ILE A 91 -9.80 -3.25 -16.65
CA ILE A 91 -9.42 -4.28 -17.65
C ILE A 91 -8.31 -3.71 -18.54
N LEU A 92 -7.37 -4.57 -18.89
CA LEU A 92 -6.43 -4.36 -19.99
C LEU A 92 -6.84 -5.29 -21.12
N ALA A 93 -7.28 -4.73 -22.24
CA ALA A 93 -7.63 -5.48 -23.44
C ALA A 93 -6.50 -5.34 -24.47
N LYS A 94 -6.35 -6.34 -25.31
CA LYS A 94 -5.45 -6.24 -26.46
C LYS A 94 -6.05 -5.28 -27.49
N ALA A 95 -5.21 -4.59 -28.26
CA ALA A 95 -5.68 -3.66 -29.27
C ALA A 95 -6.60 -4.31 -30.33
N GLU A 96 -6.36 -5.59 -30.66
CA GLU A 96 -7.15 -6.40 -31.58
C GLU A 96 -8.57 -6.72 -31.08
N ASP A 97 -8.76 -6.77 -29.76
CA ASP A 97 -10.07 -7.03 -29.11
C ASP A 97 -10.90 -5.77 -28.90
N LEU A 98 -10.30 -4.59 -29.07
CA LEU A 98 -10.97 -3.32 -28.90
C LEU A 98 -11.86 -3.00 -30.10
N PRO A 99 -12.96 -2.25 -29.90
CA PRO A 99 -13.78 -1.80 -31.02
C PRO A 99 -12.99 -0.86 -31.93
N TYR A 100 -13.27 -0.90 -33.23
CA TYR A 100 -12.59 -0.07 -34.21
C TYR A 100 -13.57 0.62 -35.17
N THR A 101 -13.18 1.75 -35.71
CA THR A 101 -13.93 2.47 -36.74
C THR A 101 -13.75 1.83 -38.12
N LYS A 102 -14.56 2.21 -39.11
CA LYS A 102 -14.40 1.78 -40.50
C LYS A 102 -13.01 2.10 -41.10
N ASP A 103 -12.35 3.12 -40.57
CA ASP A 103 -11.00 3.54 -40.98
C ASP A 103 -9.89 2.82 -40.24
N GLY A 104 -10.22 1.83 -39.38
CA GLY A 104 -9.29 1.00 -38.63
C GLY A 104 -8.74 1.65 -37.35
N ILE A 105 -9.31 2.75 -36.88
CA ILE A 105 -8.88 3.43 -35.67
C ILE A 105 -9.54 2.76 -34.46
N SER A 106 -8.74 2.26 -33.54
CA SER A 106 -9.18 1.74 -32.24
C SER A 106 -8.87 2.74 -31.12
N PRO A 107 -9.74 2.86 -30.11
CA PRO A 107 -9.52 3.76 -28.96
C PRO A 107 -8.46 3.20 -28.02
N ASP A 108 -7.71 4.08 -27.37
CA ASP A 108 -6.75 3.70 -26.31
C ASP A 108 -7.43 3.48 -24.97
N VAL A 109 -8.57 4.12 -24.73
CA VAL A 109 -9.30 4.07 -23.46
C VAL A 109 -10.81 3.96 -23.70
N LEU A 110 -11.46 3.01 -23.04
CA LEU A 110 -12.91 2.88 -22.98
C LEU A 110 -13.41 3.37 -21.62
N ILE A 111 -14.36 4.30 -21.65
CA ILE A 111 -14.94 4.92 -20.46
C ILE A 111 -16.38 4.44 -20.29
N ASN A 112 -16.76 4.10 -19.06
CA ASN A 112 -18.14 3.80 -18.74
C ASN A 112 -19.00 5.09 -18.85
N PRO A 113 -20.03 5.12 -19.71
CA PRO A 113 -20.88 6.29 -19.91
C PRO A 113 -21.66 6.69 -18.65
N HIS A 114 -21.92 5.81 -17.72
CA HIS A 114 -22.61 6.11 -16.46
C HIS A 114 -21.87 7.10 -15.57
N ALA A 115 -20.58 7.34 -15.82
CA ALA A 115 -19.81 8.33 -15.09
C ALA A 115 -20.20 9.80 -15.41
N PHE A 116 -20.90 10.05 -16.51
CA PHE A 116 -21.18 11.41 -16.99
C PHE A 116 -22.47 12.03 -16.45
N PRO A 117 -23.63 11.34 -16.44
CA PRO A 117 -24.90 11.98 -16.07
C PRO A 117 -24.92 12.54 -14.66
N SER A 118 -24.39 11.78 -13.70
CA SER A 118 -24.38 12.18 -12.28
C SER A 118 -23.36 13.28 -11.96
N ARG A 119 -22.29 13.37 -12.73
CA ARG A 119 -21.20 14.33 -12.50
C ARG A 119 -21.32 15.61 -13.31
N MET A 120 -22.21 15.64 -14.31
CA MET A 120 -22.50 16.78 -15.17
C MET A 120 -21.25 17.42 -15.81
N THR A 121 -20.24 16.61 -16.17
CA THR A 121 -18.95 17.07 -16.72
C THR A 121 -19.05 17.32 -18.23
N VAL A 122 -19.85 18.29 -18.64
CA VAL A 122 -20.07 18.65 -20.05
C VAL A 122 -18.76 19.08 -20.73
N GLY A 123 -17.88 19.76 -19.99
CA GLY A 123 -16.58 20.21 -20.49
C GLY A 123 -15.70 19.06 -21.04
N MET A 124 -15.83 17.84 -20.51
CA MET A 124 -15.10 16.68 -21.03
C MET A 124 -15.56 16.30 -22.45
N PHE A 125 -16.86 16.37 -22.74
CA PHE A 125 -17.37 16.14 -24.10
C PHE A 125 -16.92 17.24 -25.05
N MET A 126 -16.95 18.49 -24.62
CA MET A 126 -16.44 19.61 -25.42
C MET A 126 -14.95 19.45 -25.70
N GLU A 127 -14.13 19.12 -24.71
CA GLU A 127 -12.71 18.82 -24.90
C GLU A 127 -12.51 17.68 -25.90
N SER A 128 -13.29 16.61 -25.78
CA SER A 128 -13.18 15.43 -26.62
C SER A 128 -13.43 15.73 -28.10
N ILE A 129 -14.50 16.48 -28.40
CA ILE A 129 -14.85 16.90 -29.77
C ILE A 129 -13.81 17.89 -30.30
N THR A 130 -13.46 18.89 -29.50
CA THR A 130 -12.47 19.91 -29.87
C THR A 130 -11.10 19.28 -30.10
N GLY A 131 -10.68 18.36 -29.24
CA GLY A 131 -9.43 17.62 -29.42
C GLY A 131 -9.39 16.79 -30.70
N LYS A 132 -10.51 16.16 -31.06
CA LYS A 132 -10.65 15.45 -32.33
C LYS A 132 -10.56 16.40 -33.52
N ALA A 133 -11.28 17.53 -33.47
CA ALA A 133 -11.20 18.57 -34.50
C ALA A 133 -9.78 19.14 -34.64
N ALA A 134 -9.08 19.36 -33.53
CA ALA A 134 -7.70 19.83 -33.50
C ALA A 134 -6.74 18.84 -34.16
N ALA A 135 -6.88 17.55 -33.86
CA ALA A 135 -6.08 16.49 -34.49
C ALA A 135 -6.30 16.43 -36.01
N LEU A 136 -7.55 16.57 -36.46
CA LEU A 136 -7.91 16.60 -37.87
C LEU A 136 -7.44 17.86 -38.60
N ARG A 137 -7.43 19.01 -37.90
CA ARG A 137 -6.96 20.30 -38.43
C ARG A 137 -5.43 20.42 -38.44
N GLY A 138 -4.76 19.72 -37.53
CA GLY A 138 -3.31 19.82 -37.31
C GLY A 138 -2.90 21.10 -36.56
N SER A 139 -3.81 21.70 -35.80
CA SER A 139 -3.58 22.94 -35.05
C SER A 139 -4.24 22.87 -33.65
N LYS A 140 -3.77 23.69 -32.73
CA LYS A 140 -4.36 23.80 -31.41
C LYS A 140 -5.62 24.68 -31.45
N PHE A 141 -6.60 24.38 -30.61
CA PHE A 141 -7.76 25.24 -30.32
C PHE A 141 -7.54 25.92 -28.97
N ASP A 142 -7.96 27.18 -28.88
CA ASP A 142 -7.94 27.94 -27.64
C ASP A 142 -9.18 27.61 -26.79
N GLY A 143 -8.94 26.97 -25.64
CA GLY A 143 -9.96 26.61 -24.67
C GLY A 143 -10.08 27.61 -23.50
N SER A 144 -9.58 28.86 -23.63
CA SER A 144 -9.65 29.87 -22.58
C SER A 144 -11.10 30.15 -22.20
N ALA A 145 -11.37 30.29 -20.91
CA ALA A 145 -12.71 30.57 -20.42
C ALA A 145 -13.26 31.88 -20.96
N PHE A 146 -14.48 31.84 -21.47
CA PHE A 146 -15.25 33.00 -22.03
C PHE A 146 -14.70 33.65 -23.30
N VAL A 147 -13.45 33.39 -23.69
CA VAL A 147 -12.77 34.06 -24.83
C VAL A 147 -12.39 33.07 -25.92
N GLY A 148 -12.31 31.78 -25.60
CA GLY A 148 -11.88 30.72 -26.52
C GLY A 148 -12.75 30.54 -27.76
N GLU A 149 -12.30 29.70 -28.69
CA GLU A 149 -12.98 29.41 -29.95
C GLU A 149 -14.41 28.89 -29.73
N LYS A 150 -15.32 29.28 -30.61
CA LYS A 150 -16.73 28.91 -30.53
C LYS A 150 -16.97 27.50 -31.01
N MET A 151 -17.92 26.78 -30.39
CA MET A 151 -18.27 25.40 -30.77
C MET A 151 -18.73 25.26 -32.22
N ASP A 152 -19.25 26.32 -32.84
CA ASP A 152 -19.69 26.30 -34.25
C ASP A 152 -18.50 26.18 -35.21
N GLU A 153 -17.34 26.77 -34.87
CA GLU A 153 -16.11 26.64 -35.62
C GLU A 153 -15.56 25.18 -35.52
N VAL A 154 -15.68 24.61 -34.33
CA VAL A 154 -15.30 23.20 -34.12
C VAL A 154 -16.17 22.26 -34.95
N LYS A 155 -17.49 22.48 -34.98
CA LYS A 155 -18.43 21.70 -35.81
C LYS A 155 -18.09 21.79 -37.29
N GLN A 156 -17.88 22.99 -37.81
CA GLN A 156 -17.48 23.21 -39.21
C GLN A 156 -16.16 22.53 -39.54
N ALA A 157 -15.19 22.57 -38.62
CA ALA A 157 -13.91 21.86 -38.79
C ALA A 157 -14.04 20.34 -38.86
N MET A 158 -15.02 19.77 -38.16
CA MET A 158 -15.34 18.34 -38.22
C MET A 158 -16.03 17.98 -39.53
N GLU A 159 -17.10 18.69 -39.89
CA GLU A 159 -17.90 18.43 -41.07
C GLU A 159 -17.12 18.61 -42.37
N SER A 160 -16.25 19.62 -42.44
CA SER A 160 -15.37 19.81 -43.61
C SER A 160 -14.44 18.66 -43.90
N ARG A 161 -14.23 17.76 -42.93
CA ARG A 161 -13.39 16.55 -43.02
C ARG A 161 -14.19 15.26 -43.06
N GLY A 162 -15.53 15.34 -43.23
CA GLY A 162 -16.41 14.18 -43.34
C GLY A 162 -16.77 13.47 -42.06
N PHE A 163 -16.50 14.09 -40.88
CA PHE A 163 -16.91 13.57 -39.59
C PHE A 163 -18.22 14.23 -39.12
N LYS A 164 -19.03 13.46 -38.38
CA LYS A 164 -20.24 14.02 -37.77
C LYS A 164 -19.89 15.00 -36.67
N TYR A 165 -20.54 16.14 -36.65
CA TYR A 165 -20.35 17.19 -35.62
C TYR A 165 -20.63 16.68 -34.20
N SER A 166 -21.44 15.63 -34.04
CA SER A 166 -21.77 15.00 -32.76
C SER A 166 -20.61 14.16 -32.16
N GLY A 167 -19.55 13.92 -32.93
CA GLY A 167 -18.44 13.04 -32.51
C GLY A 167 -18.77 11.56 -32.47
N LYS A 168 -19.98 11.17 -32.92
CA LYS A 168 -20.41 9.77 -32.96
C LYS A 168 -19.96 9.09 -34.24
N GLU A 169 -19.49 7.85 -34.11
CA GLU A 169 -19.04 7.02 -35.24
C GLU A 169 -19.61 5.62 -35.15
N GLY A 170 -19.85 5.00 -36.32
CA GLY A 170 -20.13 3.58 -36.40
C GLY A 170 -18.85 2.78 -36.13
N MET A 171 -18.93 1.84 -35.22
CA MET A 171 -17.80 0.99 -34.84
C MET A 171 -18.13 -0.49 -35.03
N TYR A 172 -17.08 -1.28 -35.13
CA TYR A 172 -17.12 -2.74 -35.23
C TYR A 172 -16.52 -3.36 -33.97
N ASP A 173 -17.08 -4.48 -33.55
CA ASP A 173 -16.54 -5.25 -32.44
C ASP A 173 -15.22 -5.94 -32.87
N GLY A 174 -14.15 -5.70 -32.14
CA GLY A 174 -12.83 -6.26 -32.45
C GLY A 174 -12.77 -7.79 -32.42
N ARG A 175 -13.62 -8.43 -31.61
CA ARG A 175 -13.63 -9.89 -31.47
C ARG A 175 -14.42 -10.59 -32.57
N THR A 176 -15.57 -10.04 -32.95
CA THR A 176 -16.52 -10.68 -33.85
C THR A 176 -16.51 -10.08 -35.25
N GLY A 177 -15.95 -8.88 -35.42
CA GLY A 177 -15.99 -8.11 -36.66
C GLY A 177 -17.36 -7.58 -37.02
N ARG A 178 -18.39 -7.73 -36.16
CA ARG A 178 -19.75 -7.26 -36.42
C ARG A 178 -19.89 -5.76 -36.12
N PRO A 179 -20.66 -5.01 -36.92
CA PRO A 179 -20.95 -3.62 -36.58
C PRO A 179 -21.81 -3.56 -35.33
N PHE A 180 -21.61 -2.50 -34.52
CA PHE A 180 -22.53 -2.19 -33.45
C PHE A 180 -23.83 -1.58 -34.01
N ASP A 181 -24.95 -1.90 -33.38
CA ASP A 181 -26.27 -1.35 -33.76
C ASP A 181 -26.41 0.13 -33.38
N VAL A 182 -25.43 0.68 -32.65
CA VAL A 182 -25.42 2.06 -32.15
C VAL A 182 -24.13 2.77 -32.55
N GLU A 183 -24.22 4.08 -32.74
CA GLU A 183 -23.06 4.91 -32.94
C GLU A 183 -22.40 5.24 -31.60
N VAL A 184 -21.09 5.05 -31.51
CA VAL A 184 -20.28 5.28 -30.32
C VAL A 184 -19.63 6.66 -30.38
N PHE A 185 -19.66 7.39 -29.28
CA PHE A 185 -18.97 8.67 -29.16
C PHE A 185 -17.46 8.44 -29.03
N VAL A 186 -16.69 9.02 -29.96
CA VAL A 186 -15.22 8.89 -30.04
C VAL A 186 -14.60 10.25 -30.17
N GLY A 187 -13.64 10.56 -29.34
CA GLY A 187 -12.90 11.80 -29.37
C GLY A 187 -11.53 11.71 -28.75
N VAL A 188 -10.82 12.82 -28.64
CA VAL A 188 -9.48 12.92 -28.08
C VAL A 188 -9.52 13.72 -26.79
N VAL A 189 -9.10 13.10 -25.69
CA VAL A 189 -9.11 13.70 -24.35
C VAL A 189 -7.74 13.58 -23.72
N TYR A 190 -7.32 14.59 -22.97
CA TYR A 190 -6.09 14.52 -22.18
C TYR A 190 -6.31 13.71 -20.91
N TYR A 191 -5.72 12.52 -20.87
CA TYR A 191 -5.75 11.63 -19.71
C TYR A 191 -4.45 11.71 -18.90
N GLN A 192 -4.59 11.59 -17.59
CA GLN A 192 -3.50 11.64 -16.63
C GLN A 192 -3.44 10.32 -15.87
N LYS A 193 -2.27 9.67 -15.84
CA LYS A 193 -1.97 8.61 -14.89
C LYS A 193 -1.65 9.26 -13.54
N LEU A 194 -2.42 8.95 -12.50
CA LEU A 194 -2.20 9.52 -11.18
C LEU A 194 -1.15 8.71 -10.40
N HIS A 195 -0.47 9.37 -9.46
CA HIS A 195 0.56 8.76 -8.61
C HIS A 195 0.00 7.76 -7.57
N HIS A 196 -1.21 7.28 -7.76
CA HIS A 196 -1.84 6.26 -6.95
C HIS A 196 -1.84 4.94 -7.73
N MET A 197 -0.68 4.29 -7.77
CA MET A 197 -0.47 3.03 -8.48
C MET A 197 -0.67 1.84 -7.56
N VAL A 198 -1.20 0.75 -8.10
CA VAL A 198 -1.46 -0.47 -7.34
C VAL A 198 -0.18 -1.10 -6.80
N ALA A 199 0.89 -1.07 -7.59
CA ALA A 199 2.19 -1.61 -7.20
C ALA A 199 2.75 -0.98 -5.90
N ASP A 200 2.43 0.28 -5.64
CA ASP A 200 2.85 0.97 -4.42
C ASP A 200 1.95 0.69 -3.21
N LYS A 201 0.77 0.13 -3.41
CA LYS A 201 -0.25 -0.10 -2.38
C LYS A 201 -0.47 -1.56 -2.03
N ILE A 202 -0.18 -2.46 -2.96
CA ILE A 202 -0.32 -3.90 -2.72
C ILE A 202 0.61 -4.31 -1.58
N HIS A 203 0.05 -5.00 -0.60
CA HIS A 203 0.80 -5.46 0.56
C HIS A 203 0.25 -6.78 1.05
N ALA A 204 1.16 -7.71 1.34
CA ALA A 204 0.84 -9.00 1.93
C ALA A 204 1.90 -9.34 2.99
N ARG A 205 1.45 -10.00 4.04
CA ARG A 205 2.32 -10.50 5.10
C ARG A 205 1.85 -11.88 5.55
N ALA A 206 2.78 -12.82 5.65
CA ALA A 206 2.56 -14.06 6.39
C ALA A 206 3.17 -13.94 7.80
N ARG A 207 4.50 -14.01 7.90
CA ARG A 207 5.27 -13.78 9.14
C ARG A 207 6.34 -12.73 8.86
N GLY A 208 6.75 -11.99 9.88
CA GLY A 208 7.76 -10.95 9.70
C GLY A 208 8.17 -10.33 11.02
N GLN A 209 8.78 -9.16 10.94
CA GLN A 209 9.28 -8.42 12.10
C GLN A 209 8.16 -8.07 13.07
N VAL A 210 8.46 -8.17 14.36
CA VAL A 210 7.56 -7.80 15.46
C VAL A 210 8.16 -6.65 16.27
N GLN A 211 7.30 -5.89 16.93
CA GLN A 211 7.71 -4.84 17.84
C GLN A 211 8.41 -5.43 19.06
N MET A 212 9.44 -4.76 19.55
CA MET A 212 10.23 -5.26 20.68
C MET A 212 9.42 -5.28 21.98
N LEU A 213 8.63 -4.25 22.23
CA LEU A 213 7.88 -4.10 23.48
C LEU A 213 6.62 -4.97 23.53
N THR A 214 5.76 -4.86 22.52
CA THR A 214 4.43 -5.51 22.52
C THR A 214 4.44 -6.89 21.87
N LYS A 215 5.51 -7.26 21.15
CA LYS A 215 5.62 -8.49 20.33
C LYS A 215 4.54 -8.61 19.26
N GLN A 216 3.81 -7.55 18.98
CA GLN A 216 2.85 -7.48 17.89
C GLN A 216 3.54 -7.23 16.56
N PRO A 217 2.94 -7.60 15.42
CA PRO A 217 3.46 -7.25 14.10
C PRO A 217 3.76 -5.76 13.99
N THR A 218 4.85 -5.41 13.32
CA THR A 218 5.16 -4.00 13.03
C THR A 218 4.08 -3.37 12.15
N GLU A 219 3.95 -2.06 12.17
CA GLU A 219 3.05 -1.30 11.32
C GLU A 219 3.79 -0.78 10.08
N GLY A 220 3.08 -0.71 8.96
CA GLY A 220 3.54 -0.09 7.74
C GLY A 220 4.12 -1.07 6.70
N ARG A 221 3.74 -0.84 5.43
CA ARG A 221 4.17 -1.63 4.28
C ARG A 221 5.70 -1.69 4.12
N ALA A 222 6.37 -0.55 4.32
CA ALA A 222 7.82 -0.44 4.19
C ALA A 222 8.62 -1.33 5.16
N ARG A 223 8.01 -1.75 6.26
CA ARG A 223 8.60 -2.66 7.26
C ARG A 223 8.09 -4.10 7.15
N GLY A 224 7.36 -4.42 6.07
CA GLY A 224 6.68 -5.70 5.97
C GLY A 224 5.68 -5.91 7.11
N GLY A 225 5.00 -4.85 7.55
CA GLY A 225 4.12 -4.87 8.71
C GLY A 225 2.80 -5.58 8.47
N GLY A 226 2.05 -5.80 9.55
CA GLY A 226 0.71 -6.37 9.52
C GLY A 226 -0.36 -5.34 9.16
N LEU A 227 -1.54 -5.83 8.85
CA LEU A 227 -2.74 -5.02 8.72
C LEU A 227 -3.37 -4.82 10.10
N ARG A 228 -3.86 -3.60 10.34
CA ARG A 228 -4.54 -3.30 11.59
C ARG A 228 -5.93 -3.93 11.62
N PHE A 229 -6.19 -4.72 12.65
CA PHE A 229 -7.52 -5.16 13.03
C PHE A 229 -8.03 -4.23 14.13
N GLY A 230 -8.85 -3.24 13.77
CA GLY A 230 -9.32 -2.21 14.68
C GLY A 230 -10.45 -2.69 15.62
N GLU A 231 -10.86 -1.83 16.55
CA GLU A 231 -11.95 -2.15 17.48
C GLU A 231 -13.30 -2.26 16.78
N MET A 232 -13.52 -1.52 15.69
CA MET A 232 -14.78 -1.61 14.93
C MET A 232 -14.92 -2.96 14.24
N GLU A 233 -13.83 -3.50 13.70
CA GLU A 233 -13.76 -4.85 13.13
C GLU A 233 -13.99 -5.92 14.21
N ARG A 234 -13.42 -5.73 15.41
CA ARG A 234 -13.69 -6.58 16.58
C ARG A 234 -15.18 -6.57 16.93
N ASP A 235 -15.80 -5.42 16.99
CA ASP A 235 -17.22 -5.25 17.34
C ASP A 235 -18.12 -5.96 16.33
N CYS A 236 -17.78 -5.89 15.05
CA CYS A 236 -18.47 -6.62 13.99
C CYS A 236 -18.41 -8.14 14.23
N LEU A 237 -17.24 -8.70 14.53
CA LEU A 237 -17.10 -10.14 14.81
C LEU A 237 -17.85 -10.57 16.09
N ILE A 238 -17.89 -9.71 17.11
CA ILE A 238 -18.66 -9.96 18.33
C ILE A 238 -20.15 -10.00 18.00
N ALA A 239 -20.65 -9.06 17.20
CA ALA A 239 -22.06 -9.01 16.79
C ALA A 239 -22.47 -10.27 16.00
N TYR A 240 -21.58 -10.83 15.19
CA TYR A 240 -21.80 -12.10 14.49
C TYR A 240 -21.64 -13.34 15.38
N GLY A 241 -21.14 -13.21 16.60
CA GLY A 241 -20.85 -14.34 17.49
C GLY A 241 -19.69 -15.23 17.02
N ALA A 242 -18.83 -14.74 16.13
CA ALA A 242 -17.73 -15.49 15.50
C ALA A 242 -16.50 -15.58 16.43
N SER A 243 -16.61 -16.27 17.56
CA SER A 243 -15.60 -16.33 18.61
C SER A 243 -14.28 -16.97 18.17
N MET A 244 -14.32 -17.96 17.28
CA MET A 244 -13.11 -18.65 16.80
C MET A 244 -12.27 -17.75 15.92
N ILE A 245 -12.89 -17.00 15.00
CA ILE A 245 -12.20 -16.02 14.16
C ILE A 245 -11.62 -14.90 15.02
N LEU A 246 -12.38 -14.44 16.01
CA LEU A 246 -11.92 -13.41 16.95
C LEU A 246 -10.66 -13.86 17.69
N LYS A 247 -10.66 -15.09 18.22
CA LYS A 247 -9.51 -15.69 18.87
C LYS A 247 -8.31 -15.82 17.93
N ASP A 248 -8.54 -16.30 16.71
CA ASP A 248 -7.49 -16.44 15.70
C ASP A 248 -6.81 -15.10 15.42
N ARG A 249 -7.59 -14.06 15.09
CA ARG A 249 -7.08 -12.74 14.72
C ARG A 249 -6.41 -11.97 15.85
N LEU A 250 -6.95 -12.05 17.06
CA LEU A 250 -6.44 -11.29 18.22
C LEU A 250 -5.38 -12.03 19.03
N LEU A 251 -5.27 -13.34 18.88
CA LEU A 251 -4.33 -14.15 19.65
C LEU A 251 -3.39 -14.96 18.77
N ASP A 252 -3.91 -15.93 18.02
CA ASP A 252 -3.08 -16.94 17.37
C ASP A 252 -2.19 -16.34 16.25
N GLU A 253 -2.71 -15.41 15.45
CA GLU A 253 -1.98 -14.72 14.36
C GLU A 253 -1.39 -13.36 14.78
N SER A 254 -1.47 -12.98 16.06
CA SER A 254 -0.94 -11.73 16.57
C SER A 254 0.25 -11.97 17.51
N ASP A 255 0.02 -11.92 18.82
CA ASP A 255 1.04 -11.90 19.86
C ASP A 255 0.88 -13.02 20.89
N LYS A 256 0.48 -14.22 20.44
CA LYS A 256 0.32 -15.39 21.29
C LYS A 256 1.57 -15.67 22.10
N SER A 257 1.39 -15.79 23.40
CA SER A 257 2.45 -16.08 24.37
C SER A 257 1.92 -17.01 25.47
N SER A 258 2.82 -17.68 26.16
CA SER A 258 2.49 -18.50 27.30
C SER A 258 2.88 -17.82 28.60
N VAL A 259 2.01 -17.87 29.59
CA VAL A 259 2.26 -17.41 30.95
C VAL A 259 2.04 -18.57 31.90
N TYR A 260 2.91 -18.70 32.86
CA TYR A 260 2.82 -19.74 33.89
C TYR A 260 2.18 -19.14 35.13
N VAL A 261 1.08 -19.70 35.58
CA VAL A 261 0.27 -19.16 36.67
C VAL A 261 0.13 -20.19 37.77
N CYS A 262 0.28 -19.75 39.00
CA CYS A 262 0.03 -20.59 40.18
C CYS A 262 -1.48 -20.77 40.42
N GLU A 263 -1.97 -22.00 40.34
CA GLU A 263 -3.39 -22.32 40.54
C GLU A 263 -3.91 -21.92 41.94
N ARG A 264 -3.03 -21.90 42.92
CA ARG A 264 -3.41 -21.62 44.33
C ARG A 264 -3.61 -20.13 44.60
N CYS A 265 -2.67 -19.28 44.15
CA CYS A 265 -2.73 -17.85 44.50
C CYS A 265 -3.01 -16.95 43.29
N GLY A 266 -3.05 -17.48 42.07
CA GLY A 266 -3.34 -16.73 40.84
C GLY A 266 -2.22 -15.81 40.36
N LEU A 267 -1.04 -15.82 40.98
CA LEU A 267 0.10 -14.99 40.57
C LEU A 267 0.91 -15.67 39.47
N VAL A 268 1.57 -14.85 38.67
CA VAL A 268 2.50 -15.32 37.63
C VAL A 268 3.71 -15.98 38.29
N ALA A 269 4.00 -17.21 37.87
CA ALA A 269 5.16 -17.99 38.29
C ALA A 269 6.35 -17.73 37.34
N TYR A 270 7.56 -17.89 37.82
CA TYR A 270 8.77 -17.77 37.03
C TYR A 270 9.47 -19.12 36.88
N HIS A 271 10.24 -19.27 35.82
CA HIS A 271 11.07 -20.44 35.59
C HIS A 271 12.40 -20.28 36.33
N ASP A 272 12.65 -21.18 37.29
CA ASP A 272 13.96 -21.29 37.93
C ASP A 272 14.87 -22.18 37.09
N VAL A 273 15.91 -21.59 36.52
CA VAL A 273 16.85 -22.30 35.63
C VAL A 273 17.68 -23.35 36.42
N LYS A 274 18.00 -23.08 37.68
CA LYS A 274 18.80 -23.97 38.54
C LYS A 274 17.98 -25.22 38.92
N LEU A 275 16.76 -25.02 39.34
CA LEU A 275 15.85 -26.08 39.75
C LEU A 275 15.12 -26.74 38.56
N ARG A 276 15.23 -26.18 37.37
CA ARG A 276 14.53 -26.59 36.13
C ARG A 276 13.03 -26.78 36.33
N ARG A 277 12.43 -25.93 37.16
CA ARG A 277 10.99 -25.97 37.46
C ARG A 277 10.39 -24.55 37.54
N TYR A 278 9.07 -24.47 37.43
CA TYR A 278 8.36 -23.23 37.65
C TYR A 278 8.07 -23.07 39.15
N VAL A 279 8.37 -21.90 39.69
CA VAL A 279 8.25 -21.58 41.10
C VAL A 279 7.33 -20.37 41.29
N CYS A 280 6.48 -20.46 42.28
CA CYS A 280 5.68 -19.32 42.74
C CYS A 280 6.33 -18.70 43.98
N ARG A 281 6.62 -17.40 43.96
CA ARG A 281 7.28 -16.70 45.09
C ARG A 281 6.49 -16.74 46.38
N VAL A 282 5.16 -16.80 46.29
CA VAL A 282 4.26 -16.78 47.47
C VAL A 282 4.00 -18.19 48.02
N CYS A 283 3.78 -19.17 47.14
CA CYS A 283 3.39 -20.52 47.55
C CYS A 283 4.59 -21.48 47.67
N GLY A 284 5.76 -21.10 47.19
CA GLY A 284 7.00 -21.90 47.23
C GLY A 284 6.81 -23.31 46.62
N ASP A 285 7.27 -24.35 47.32
CA ASP A 285 7.22 -25.75 46.87
C ASP A 285 5.79 -26.35 46.80
N LYS A 286 4.82 -25.71 47.44
CA LYS A 286 3.41 -26.13 47.40
C LYS A 286 2.62 -25.53 46.21
N ALA A 287 3.35 -24.89 45.28
CA ALA A 287 2.73 -24.30 44.12
C ALA A 287 2.46 -25.35 43.03
N LYS A 288 1.21 -25.46 42.59
CA LYS A 288 0.84 -26.12 41.35
C LYS A 288 0.76 -25.04 40.27
N VAL A 289 1.56 -25.19 39.19
CA VAL A 289 1.73 -24.19 38.17
C VAL A 289 1.22 -24.72 36.82
N SER A 290 0.31 -23.99 36.21
CA SER A 290 -0.25 -24.31 34.90
C SER A 290 0.14 -23.29 33.85
N SER A 291 0.29 -23.74 32.62
CA SER A 291 0.58 -22.89 31.47
C SER A 291 -0.73 -22.39 30.85
N VAL A 292 -0.84 -21.09 30.68
CA VAL A 292 -2.00 -20.43 30.06
C VAL A 292 -1.55 -19.67 28.83
N SER A 293 -2.25 -19.85 27.71
CA SER A 293 -2.01 -19.11 26.49
C SER A 293 -2.74 -17.76 26.54
N VAL A 294 -1.98 -16.67 26.44
CA VAL A 294 -2.50 -15.29 26.51
C VAL A 294 -1.83 -14.41 25.45
N ALA A 295 -2.46 -13.28 25.13
CA ALA A 295 -1.81 -12.25 24.32
C ALA A 295 -0.62 -11.64 25.08
N TYR A 296 0.49 -11.39 24.40
CA TYR A 296 1.68 -10.82 25.04
C TYR A 296 1.41 -9.40 25.59
N ALA A 297 0.58 -8.62 24.90
CA ALA A 297 0.17 -7.31 25.38
C ALA A 297 -0.56 -7.40 26.76
N PHE A 298 -1.38 -8.43 26.95
CA PHE A 298 -2.01 -8.69 28.26
C PHE A 298 -1.00 -9.08 29.33
N LYS A 299 -0.01 -9.91 28.98
CA LYS A 299 1.11 -10.24 29.87
C LYS A 299 1.87 -8.98 30.29
N LEU A 300 2.14 -8.09 29.34
CA LEU A 300 2.81 -6.81 29.58
C LEU A 300 1.99 -5.93 30.54
N LEU A 301 0.69 -5.82 30.32
CA LEU A 301 -0.23 -5.10 31.22
C LEU A 301 -0.17 -5.65 32.64
N LEU A 302 -0.19 -6.97 32.83
CA LEU A 302 -0.05 -7.57 34.16
C LEU A 302 1.27 -7.21 34.84
N GLN A 303 2.36 -7.17 34.09
CA GLN A 303 3.67 -6.77 34.61
C GLN A 303 3.73 -5.28 34.95
N GLU A 304 3.12 -4.42 34.15
CA GLU A 304 3.01 -2.98 34.44
C GLU A 304 2.17 -2.73 35.68
N MET A 305 1.04 -3.41 35.85
CA MET A 305 0.24 -3.33 37.07
C MET A 305 1.04 -3.77 38.31
N GLN A 306 1.82 -4.84 38.18
CA GLN A 306 2.71 -5.30 39.28
C GLN A 306 3.78 -4.26 39.64
N SER A 307 4.32 -3.54 38.65
CA SER A 307 5.28 -2.46 38.90
C SER A 307 4.68 -1.27 39.64
N LEU A 308 3.36 -1.07 39.52
CA LEU A 308 2.58 -0.09 40.27
C LEU A 308 2.09 -0.59 41.63
N ASN A 309 2.65 -1.71 42.14
CA ASN A 309 2.26 -2.37 43.39
C ASN A 309 0.81 -2.94 43.41
N VAL A 310 0.18 -3.13 42.25
CA VAL A 310 -1.08 -3.84 42.11
C VAL A 310 -0.81 -5.31 41.82
N ALA A 311 -1.34 -6.22 42.62
CA ALA A 311 -1.17 -7.66 42.46
C ALA A 311 -2.34 -8.29 41.72
N PRO A 312 -2.30 -8.37 40.38
CA PRO A 312 -3.32 -9.04 39.58
C PRO A 312 -3.28 -10.55 39.84
N ARG A 313 -4.43 -11.16 40.10
CA ARG A 313 -4.57 -12.60 40.33
C ARG A 313 -5.46 -13.21 39.25
N LEU A 314 -4.90 -14.20 38.54
CA LEU A 314 -5.61 -14.94 37.50
C LEU A 314 -6.28 -16.18 38.11
N LEU A 315 -7.56 -16.25 38.01
CA LEU A 315 -8.34 -17.42 38.45
C LEU A 315 -8.39 -18.39 37.25
N ILE A 316 -7.75 -19.56 37.42
CA ILE A 316 -7.73 -20.61 36.40
C ILE A 316 -8.81 -21.63 36.78
N ARG A 317 -9.58 -22.04 35.78
CA ARG A 317 -10.53 -23.16 35.88
C ARG A 317 -10.20 -24.19 34.80
N GLU A 318 -10.34 -25.45 35.11
CA GLU A 318 -10.23 -26.49 34.10
C GLU A 318 -11.33 -26.31 33.05
N ARG A 319 -10.96 -26.51 31.80
CA ARG A 319 -11.93 -26.48 30.71
C ARG A 319 -12.60 -27.87 30.68
N VAL A 320 -13.87 -27.89 31.00
CA VAL A 320 -14.72 -29.08 30.85
C VAL A 320 -15.02 -29.31 29.37
#